data_7bd91bab7305bcfc0323dde139c922fd
#
_entry.id   7bd91bab7305bcfc0323dde139c922fd
#
_cell.length_a   1.000
_cell.length_b   1.000
_cell.length_c   1.000
_cell.angle_alpha   90.00
_cell.angle_beta   90.00
_cell.angle_gamma   90.00
#
_symmetry.space_group_name_H-M   'P 1'
#
loop_
_entity.id
_entity.type
_entity.pdbx_description
1 polymer ?
#
loop_
_entity_poly.entity_id
_entity_poly.type
_entity_poly.pdbx_seq_one_letter_code
_entity_poly.pdbx_strand_id
1 'polypeptide(L)'
;SHGKFEFRPLEPGYGLTIGNALRRVLLSSLEGYAFTSIKIDGVDHEFSTIEGVVEDVTEIILNIKQIRLKRQIDDTDNEKVSIIVGNQKVLKASDLQKFISGFQILNPDLVICNLEKDVKISIELNIEMGRGYMPAEENKRHNESIGFIPIDSIFTPIKNVKYNIENYRVEQKTDYEKLVFEIETDGSIHP
;
A
#
# COMPACT_ATOMS: atom_id res chain seq x y z
N SER A 1 -10.93 2.40 7.13
CA SER A 1 -11.30 3.32 8.21
C SER A 1 -11.50 4.72 7.64
N HIS A 2 -12.51 5.42 8.08
CA HIS A 2 -12.92 6.73 7.56
C HIS A 2 -13.09 7.72 8.70
N GLY A 3 -12.59 8.95 8.52
CA GLY A 3 -12.73 10.04 9.47
C GLY A 3 -13.13 11.35 8.78
N LYS A 4 -13.94 12.14 9.46
CA LYS A 4 -14.32 13.48 9.04
C LYS A 4 -13.94 14.49 10.11
N PHE A 5 -13.23 15.54 9.72
CA PHE A 5 -12.69 16.56 10.62
C PHE A 5 -13.09 17.96 10.16
N GLU A 6 -13.40 18.83 11.12
CA GLU A 6 -13.74 20.22 10.87
C GLU A 6 -12.77 21.15 11.58
N PHE A 7 -12.23 22.12 10.84
CA PHE A 7 -11.39 23.20 11.36
C PHE A 7 -12.15 24.51 11.21
N ARG A 8 -12.51 25.11 12.33
CA ARG A 8 -13.31 26.34 12.36
C ARG A 8 -13.15 27.12 13.66
N PRO A 9 -13.23 28.46 13.65
CA PRO A 9 -13.26 29.32 12.47
C PRO A 9 -11.84 29.51 11.90
N LEU A 10 -11.75 29.72 10.59
CA LEU A 10 -10.52 30.10 9.91
C LEU A 10 -10.72 31.47 9.23
N GLU A 11 -9.68 32.28 9.22
CA GLU A 11 -9.71 33.52 8.45
C GLU A 11 -9.74 33.25 6.96
N PRO A 12 -10.26 34.19 6.13
CA PRO A 12 -10.38 34.01 4.68
C PRO A 12 -9.03 33.63 4.04
N GLY A 13 -9.06 32.61 3.18
CA GLY A 13 -7.89 32.09 2.49
C GLY A 13 -7.10 31.01 3.24
N TYR A 14 -7.25 30.89 4.56
CA TYR A 14 -6.54 29.88 5.35
C TYR A 14 -7.03 28.47 5.09
N GLY A 15 -8.31 28.31 4.76
CA GLY A 15 -8.91 27.00 4.44
C GLY A 15 -8.16 26.30 3.30
N LEU A 16 -7.92 27.00 2.22
CA LEU A 16 -7.20 26.48 1.05
C LEU A 16 -5.74 26.17 1.39
N THR A 17 -5.07 27.05 2.09
CA THR A 17 -3.67 26.90 2.48
C THR A 17 -3.46 25.70 3.39
N ILE A 18 -4.26 25.57 4.44
CA ILE A 18 -4.19 24.45 5.38
C ILE A 18 -4.62 23.15 4.71
N GLY A 19 -5.69 23.19 3.91
CA GLY A 19 -6.20 22.03 3.18
C GLY A 19 -5.18 21.42 2.23
N ASN A 20 -4.53 22.23 1.42
CA ASN A 20 -3.48 21.78 0.51
C ASN A 20 -2.27 21.22 1.27
N ALA A 21 -1.83 21.91 2.33
CA ALA A 21 -0.68 21.49 3.12
C ALA A 21 -0.92 20.14 3.82
N LEU A 22 -2.06 19.98 4.49
CA LEU A 22 -2.41 18.74 5.19
C LEU A 22 -2.61 17.58 4.22
N ARG A 23 -3.31 17.81 3.11
CA ARG A 23 -3.50 16.79 2.10
C ARG A 23 -2.17 16.27 1.57
N ARG A 24 -1.25 17.17 1.26
CA ARG A 24 0.08 16.84 0.75
C ARG A 24 0.89 16.03 1.77
N VAL A 25 0.89 16.43 3.02
CA VAL A 25 1.60 15.72 4.12
C VAL A 25 1.02 14.33 4.33
N LEU A 26 -0.30 14.20 4.36
CA LEU A 26 -0.98 12.91 4.57
C LEU A 26 -0.64 11.90 3.46
N LEU A 27 -0.55 12.36 2.21
CA LEU A 27 -0.29 11.48 1.08
C LEU A 27 1.19 11.14 0.88
N SER A 28 2.12 11.97 1.35
CA SER A 28 3.55 11.83 1.04
C SER A 28 4.48 11.56 2.21
N SER A 29 4.06 11.83 3.44
CA SER A 29 4.98 11.88 4.58
C SER A 29 4.73 10.81 5.65
N LEU A 30 3.62 10.11 5.60
CA LEU A 30 3.30 9.06 6.56
C LEU A 30 4.03 7.76 6.19
N GLU A 31 4.54 7.11 7.23
CA GLU A 31 5.21 5.82 7.09
C GLU A 31 4.21 4.69 6.92
N GLY A 32 4.61 3.70 6.16
CA GLY A 32 3.87 2.47 5.96
C GLY A 32 4.78 1.36 5.49
N TYR A 33 4.19 0.22 5.21
CA TYR A 33 4.89 -1.00 4.81
C TYR A 33 4.33 -1.52 3.50
N ALA A 34 5.21 -2.01 2.65
CA ALA A 34 4.82 -2.59 1.36
C ALA A 34 5.85 -3.61 0.89
N PHE A 35 5.44 -4.43 -0.06
CA PHE A 35 6.37 -5.26 -0.81
C PHE A 35 7.17 -4.39 -1.78
N THR A 36 8.49 -4.51 -1.75
CA THR A 36 9.41 -3.69 -2.56
C THR A 36 10.06 -4.46 -3.68
N SER A 37 10.14 -5.78 -3.57
CA SER A 37 10.71 -6.64 -4.60
C SER A 37 10.18 -8.06 -4.52
N ILE A 38 10.20 -8.75 -5.67
CA ILE A 38 9.77 -10.13 -5.82
C ILE A 38 10.78 -10.94 -6.60
N LYS A 39 10.99 -12.18 -6.21
CA LYS A 39 11.71 -13.18 -6.98
C LYS A 39 10.83 -14.42 -7.12
N ILE A 40 10.57 -14.82 -8.35
CA ILE A 40 9.82 -16.04 -8.67
C ILE A 40 10.80 -17.02 -9.31
N ASP A 41 10.83 -18.24 -8.82
CA ASP A 41 11.69 -19.27 -9.36
C ASP A 41 11.37 -19.54 -10.84
N GLY A 42 12.40 -19.54 -11.70
CA GLY A 42 12.25 -19.69 -13.15
C GLY A 42 11.84 -18.43 -13.92
N VAL A 43 11.78 -17.27 -13.26
CA VAL A 43 11.41 -15.99 -13.87
C VAL A 43 12.59 -15.02 -13.83
N ASP A 44 12.96 -14.48 -15.00
CA ASP A 44 14.09 -13.56 -15.15
C ASP A 44 13.66 -12.07 -15.17
N HIS A 45 12.44 -11.79 -15.63
CA HIS A 45 11.93 -10.42 -15.75
C HIS A 45 10.40 -10.37 -15.67
N GLU A 46 9.86 -9.16 -15.50
CA GLU A 46 8.42 -8.91 -15.28
C GLU A 46 7.50 -9.28 -16.46
N PHE A 47 8.04 -9.42 -17.66
CA PHE A 47 7.26 -9.77 -18.85
C PHE A 47 7.20 -11.28 -19.12
N SER A 48 7.74 -12.08 -18.21
CA SER A 48 7.72 -13.54 -18.32
C SER A 48 6.33 -14.11 -18.01
N THR A 49 6.10 -15.31 -18.49
CA THR A 49 4.96 -16.14 -18.11
C THR A 49 5.45 -17.33 -17.30
N ILE A 50 4.55 -17.90 -16.49
CA ILE A 50 4.85 -19.06 -15.66
C ILE A 50 3.94 -20.19 -16.15
N GLU A 51 4.53 -21.34 -16.47
CA GLU A 51 3.77 -22.51 -16.90
C GLU A 51 2.80 -22.96 -15.80
N GLY A 52 1.53 -23.12 -16.19
CA GLY A 52 0.47 -23.52 -15.28
C GLY A 52 -0.11 -22.39 -14.41
N VAL A 53 0.26 -21.16 -14.68
CA VAL A 53 -0.31 -19.95 -14.06
C VAL A 53 -1.04 -19.13 -15.11
N VAL A 54 -2.29 -18.77 -14.83
CA VAL A 54 -3.14 -18.04 -15.79
C VAL A 54 -2.60 -16.63 -16.04
N GLU A 55 -2.26 -15.93 -14.97
CA GLU A 55 -1.73 -14.56 -15.02
C GLU A 55 -0.24 -14.55 -15.39
N ASP A 56 0.17 -13.53 -16.13
CA ASP A 56 1.60 -13.28 -16.37
C ASP A 56 2.25 -12.64 -15.12
N VAL A 57 3.57 -12.52 -15.13
CA VAL A 57 4.30 -11.95 -14.00
C VAL A 57 3.92 -10.50 -13.73
N THR A 58 3.63 -9.72 -14.78
CA THR A 58 3.18 -8.32 -14.64
C THR A 58 1.86 -8.25 -13.86
N GLU A 59 0.90 -9.10 -14.16
CA GLU A 59 -0.39 -9.16 -13.45
C GLU A 59 -0.21 -9.61 -12.00
N ILE A 60 0.66 -10.57 -11.74
CA ILE A 60 1.00 -11.02 -10.38
C ILE A 60 1.58 -9.88 -9.56
N ILE A 61 2.50 -9.11 -10.13
CA ILE A 61 3.12 -7.93 -9.50
C ILE A 61 2.06 -6.87 -9.21
N LEU A 62 1.16 -6.58 -10.16
CA LEU A 62 0.08 -5.63 -9.96
C LEU A 62 -0.86 -6.03 -8.82
N ASN A 63 -1.13 -7.32 -8.68
CA ASN A 63 -1.94 -7.83 -7.59
C ASN A 63 -1.22 -7.76 -6.24
N ILE A 64 0.06 -8.11 -6.19
CA ILE A 64 0.86 -8.06 -4.97
C ILE A 64 1.01 -6.63 -4.45
N LYS A 65 1.19 -5.65 -5.33
CA LYS A 65 1.31 -4.25 -4.91
C LYS A 65 0.03 -3.68 -4.28
N GLN A 66 -1.12 -4.32 -4.49
CA GLN A 66 -2.39 -3.95 -3.85
C GLN A 66 -2.55 -4.49 -2.43
N ILE A 67 -1.68 -5.40 -1.99
CA ILE A 67 -1.72 -5.95 -0.64
C ILE A 67 -1.36 -4.86 0.37
N ARG A 68 -2.22 -4.68 1.38
CA ARG A 68 -2.01 -3.72 2.46
C ARG A 68 -1.48 -4.43 3.70
N LEU A 69 -0.42 -3.88 4.26
CA LEU A 69 0.31 -4.44 5.38
C LEU A 69 0.23 -3.54 6.60
N LYS A 70 0.08 -4.16 7.77
CA LYS A 70 0.16 -3.51 9.08
C LYS A 70 1.22 -4.22 9.90
N ARG A 71 2.13 -3.46 10.51
CA ARG A 71 3.11 -4.03 11.44
C ARG A 71 2.40 -4.58 12.68
N GLN A 72 2.75 -5.78 13.08
CA GLN A 72 2.20 -6.40 14.30
C GLN A 72 3.26 -6.74 15.34
N ILE A 73 4.54 -6.70 15.00
CA ILE A 73 5.65 -6.87 15.93
C ILE A 73 6.43 -5.56 15.99
N ASP A 74 6.58 -4.99 17.17
CA ASP A 74 7.33 -3.75 17.38
C ASP A 74 8.80 -3.94 16.97
N ASP A 75 9.41 -2.84 16.49
CA ASP A 75 10.79 -2.77 16.00
C ASP A 75 11.09 -3.64 14.77
N THR A 76 10.08 -4.19 14.11
CA THR A 76 10.24 -4.90 12.83
C THR A 76 9.96 -3.94 11.68
N ASP A 77 11.01 -3.53 10.96
CA ASP A 77 10.91 -2.57 9.84
C ASP A 77 10.99 -3.25 8.47
N ASN A 78 11.49 -4.48 8.41
CA ASN A 78 11.58 -5.25 7.19
C ASN A 78 11.44 -6.75 7.46
N GLU A 79 11.05 -7.49 6.44
CA GLU A 79 10.98 -8.94 6.48
C GLU A 79 11.24 -9.53 5.10
N LYS A 80 12.02 -10.60 5.05
CA LYS A 80 12.16 -11.43 3.85
C LYS A 80 11.25 -12.62 3.99
N VAL A 81 10.41 -12.83 2.98
CA VAL A 81 9.39 -13.87 2.99
C VAL A 81 9.68 -14.87 1.88
N SER A 82 9.77 -16.14 2.22
CA SER A 82 9.91 -17.23 1.26
C SER A 82 8.67 -18.09 1.28
N ILE A 83 8.03 -18.23 0.12
CA ILE A 83 6.74 -18.90 -0.02
C ILE A 83 6.87 -20.02 -1.01
N ILE A 84 6.39 -21.21 -0.64
CA ILE A 84 6.21 -22.34 -1.55
C ILE A 84 4.74 -22.71 -1.51
N VAL A 85 4.07 -22.60 -2.64
CA VAL A 85 2.64 -22.89 -2.77
C VAL A 85 2.42 -23.91 -3.87
N GLY A 86 1.57 -24.90 -3.60
CA GLY A 86 1.19 -25.93 -4.57
C GLY A 86 -0.11 -26.60 -4.19
N ASN A 87 -0.64 -27.39 -5.11
CA ASN A 87 -1.87 -28.16 -4.93
C ASN A 87 -3.12 -27.32 -4.62
N GLN A 88 -3.17 -26.08 -5.10
CA GLN A 88 -4.34 -25.20 -4.97
C GLN A 88 -4.62 -24.47 -6.28
N LYS A 89 -5.88 -24.15 -6.51
CA LYS A 89 -6.32 -23.49 -7.75
C LYS A 89 -6.14 -21.98 -7.72
N VAL A 90 -6.13 -21.39 -6.55
CA VAL A 90 -6.08 -19.94 -6.37
C VAL A 90 -5.06 -19.60 -5.29
N LEU A 91 -4.19 -18.65 -5.60
CA LEU A 91 -3.28 -18.05 -4.63
C LEU A 91 -3.89 -16.71 -4.19
N LYS A 92 -4.21 -16.61 -2.91
CA LYS A 92 -4.73 -15.39 -2.28
C LYS A 92 -3.70 -14.76 -1.36
N ALA A 93 -3.90 -13.50 -1.02
CA ALA A 93 -3.07 -12.81 -0.03
C ALA A 93 -3.05 -13.53 1.32
N SER A 94 -4.16 -14.15 1.73
CA SER A 94 -4.23 -14.96 2.95
C SER A 94 -3.25 -16.15 2.95
N ASP A 95 -2.90 -16.69 1.81
CA ASP A 95 -1.90 -17.76 1.70
C ASP A 95 -0.50 -17.26 1.99
N LEU A 96 -0.20 -16.01 1.69
CA LEU A 96 1.06 -15.36 2.02
C LEU A 96 1.19 -15.11 3.53
N GLN A 97 0.08 -14.84 4.22
CA GLN A 97 0.06 -14.54 5.65
C GLN A 97 0.69 -15.65 6.50
N LYS A 98 0.56 -16.90 6.08
CA LYS A 98 1.15 -18.05 6.77
C LYS A 98 2.67 -18.01 6.86
N PHE A 99 3.32 -17.29 5.96
CA PHE A 99 4.77 -17.16 5.86
C PHE A 99 5.30 -15.83 6.37
N ILE A 100 4.40 -14.92 6.79
CA ILE A 100 4.73 -13.58 7.28
C ILE A 100 4.49 -13.54 8.78
N SER A 101 5.51 -13.18 9.56
CA SER A 101 5.41 -13.11 11.02
C SER A 101 5.28 -11.70 11.58
N GLY A 102 5.98 -10.74 11.01
CA GLY A 102 6.07 -9.36 11.51
C GLY A 102 4.93 -8.43 11.07
N PHE A 103 4.14 -8.85 10.11
CA PHE A 103 3.12 -8.02 9.47
C PHE A 103 1.80 -8.77 9.30
N GLN A 104 0.70 -8.03 9.35
CA GLN A 104 -0.64 -8.53 9.08
C GLN A 104 -1.12 -8.00 7.73
N ILE A 105 -1.66 -8.89 6.90
CA ILE A 105 -2.32 -8.52 5.66
C ILE A 105 -3.75 -8.05 5.98
N LEU A 106 -4.11 -6.84 5.55
CA LEU A 106 -5.41 -6.23 5.83
C LEU A 106 -6.49 -6.59 4.80
N ASN A 107 -6.08 -7.04 3.61
CA ASN A 107 -6.97 -7.47 2.53
C ASN A 107 -6.69 -8.92 2.11
N PRO A 108 -6.96 -9.91 3.00
CA PRO A 108 -6.57 -11.31 2.79
C PRO A 108 -7.29 -12.00 1.63
N ASP A 109 -8.44 -11.50 1.21
CA ASP A 109 -9.24 -12.10 0.14
C ASP A 109 -8.78 -11.73 -1.27
N LEU A 110 -7.79 -10.84 -1.38
CA LEU A 110 -7.21 -10.44 -2.66
C LEU A 110 -6.63 -11.67 -3.39
N VAL A 111 -7.08 -11.90 -4.60
CA VAL A 111 -6.55 -12.96 -5.47
C VAL A 111 -5.27 -12.46 -6.14
N ILE A 112 -4.20 -13.22 -5.98
CA ILE A 112 -2.89 -12.92 -6.59
C ILE A 112 -2.80 -13.55 -7.96
N CYS A 113 -3.07 -14.85 -8.05
CA CYS A 113 -3.11 -15.57 -9.33
C CYS A 113 -3.93 -16.85 -9.24
N ASN A 114 -4.25 -17.40 -10.42
CA ASN A 114 -4.93 -18.68 -10.58
C ASN A 114 -3.94 -19.72 -11.09
N LEU A 115 -3.96 -20.89 -10.47
CA LEU A 115 -3.04 -21.98 -10.72
C LEU A 115 -3.75 -23.18 -11.35
N GLU A 116 -3.08 -23.85 -12.26
CA GLU A 116 -3.51 -25.17 -12.72
C GLU A 116 -3.20 -26.22 -11.64
N LYS A 117 -3.85 -27.36 -11.76
CA LYS A 117 -3.65 -28.49 -10.88
C LYS A 117 -2.17 -28.95 -10.96
N ASP A 118 -1.60 -29.26 -9.81
CA ASP A 118 -0.24 -29.79 -9.65
C ASP A 118 0.90 -28.82 -9.95
N VAL A 119 0.62 -27.53 -10.06
CA VAL A 119 1.67 -26.49 -10.19
C VAL A 119 2.17 -26.07 -8.82
N LYS A 120 3.50 -25.98 -8.68
CA LYS A 120 4.17 -25.41 -7.52
C LYS A 120 4.87 -24.11 -7.92
N ILE A 121 4.68 -23.09 -7.10
CA ILE A 121 5.37 -21.79 -7.25
C ILE A 121 6.20 -21.51 -6.02
N SER A 122 7.45 -21.12 -6.25
CA SER A 122 8.34 -20.61 -5.21
C SER A 122 8.52 -19.11 -5.42
N ILE A 123 8.14 -18.32 -4.41
CA ILE A 123 8.18 -16.86 -4.44
C ILE A 123 8.95 -16.36 -3.23
N GLU A 124 9.86 -15.42 -3.46
CA GLU A 124 10.51 -14.65 -2.41
C GLU A 124 10.07 -13.20 -2.50
N LEU A 125 9.71 -12.61 -1.37
CA LEU A 125 9.22 -11.22 -1.27
C LEU A 125 10.01 -10.49 -0.20
N ASN A 126 10.25 -9.20 -0.43
CA ASN A 126 10.81 -8.30 0.58
C ASN A 126 9.73 -7.31 1.01
N ILE A 127 9.51 -7.20 2.32
CA ILE A 127 8.68 -6.16 2.94
C ILE A 127 9.61 -5.13 3.54
N GLU A 128 9.37 -3.86 3.25
CA GLU A 128 10.16 -2.74 3.77
C GLU A 128 9.26 -1.60 4.22
N MET A 129 9.81 -0.75 5.08
CA MET A 129 9.20 0.51 5.50
C MET A 129 9.56 1.61 4.49
N GLY A 130 8.61 2.49 4.22
CA GLY A 130 8.82 3.67 3.39
C GLY A 130 7.74 4.72 3.62
N ARG A 131 7.74 5.75 2.79
CA ARG A 131 6.81 6.87 2.85
C ARG A 131 6.21 7.16 1.49
N GLY A 132 4.94 7.49 1.45
CA GLY A 132 4.25 7.86 0.23
C GLY A 132 4.24 6.74 -0.81
N TYR A 133 4.70 7.06 -2.00
CA TYR A 133 4.82 6.14 -3.14
C TYR A 133 6.26 6.10 -3.62
N MET A 134 6.75 4.90 -3.89
CA MET A 134 8.10 4.70 -4.44
C MET A 134 8.02 3.87 -5.72
N PRO A 135 8.46 4.43 -6.87
CA PRO A 135 8.53 3.69 -8.12
C PRO A 135 9.50 2.50 -8.05
N ALA A 136 9.24 1.49 -8.85
CA ALA A 136 10.10 0.30 -8.93
C ALA A 136 11.57 0.63 -9.25
N GLU A 137 11.82 1.64 -10.08
CA GLU A 137 13.18 2.08 -10.42
C GLU A 137 13.98 2.57 -9.21
N GLU A 138 13.32 3.21 -8.26
CA GLU A 138 13.95 3.64 -7.01
C GLU A 138 14.20 2.46 -6.07
N ASN A 139 13.24 1.53 -5.99
CA ASN A 139 13.40 0.29 -5.24
C ASN A 139 14.57 -0.57 -5.74
N LYS A 140 14.85 -0.54 -7.03
CA LYS A 140 15.99 -1.24 -7.64
C LYS A 140 17.33 -0.75 -7.08
N ARG A 141 17.46 0.53 -6.78
CA ARG A 141 18.70 1.11 -6.24
C ARG A 141 19.01 0.65 -4.82
N HIS A 142 17.98 0.27 -4.06
CA HIS A 142 18.12 -0.17 -2.68
C HIS A 142 18.27 -1.69 -2.54
N ASN A 143 17.82 -2.46 -3.53
CA ASN A 143 17.85 -3.92 -3.53
C ASN A 143 18.67 -4.46 -4.71
N GLU A 144 19.96 -4.60 -4.51
CA GLU A 144 20.88 -5.16 -5.51
C GLU A 144 20.93 -6.70 -5.53
N SER A 145 19.96 -7.37 -4.94
CA SER A 145 19.90 -8.82 -4.91
C SER A 145 19.61 -9.38 -6.31
N ILE A 146 20.48 -10.28 -6.75
CA ILE A 146 20.38 -10.90 -8.09
C ILE A 146 19.05 -11.66 -8.22
N GLY A 147 18.34 -11.41 -9.32
CA GLY A 147 17.10 -12.10 -9.67
C GLY A 147 15.83 -11.51 -9.05
N PHE A 148 15.93 -10.51 -8.20
CA PHE A 148 14.76 -9.80 -7.70
C PHE A 148 14.24 -8.76 -8.70
N ILE A 149 12.92 -8.76 -8.88
CA ILE A 149 12.22 -7.78 -9.70
C ILE A 149 11.68 -6.69 -8.75
N PRO A 150 12.04 -5.41 -8.95
CA PRO A 150 11.52 -4.33 -8.11
C PRO A 150 10.03 -4.11 -8.37
N ILE A 151 9.30 -3.74 -7.32
CA ILE A 151 7.86 -3.47 -7.36
C ILE A 151 7.62 -2.00 -7.01
N ASP A 152 6.69 -1.34 -7.71
CA ASP A 152 6.15 -0.06 -7.27
C ASP A 152 5.51 -0.23 -5.89
N SER A 153 5.91 0.58 -4.92
CA SER A 153 5.48 0.41 -3.54
C SER A 153 4.62 1.57 -3.07
N ILE A 154 3.41 1.24 -2.61
CA ILE A 154 2.48 2.20 -2.02
C ILE A 154 2.62 2.06 -0.50
N PHE A 155 3.43 2.92 0.11
CA PHE A 155 3.67 2.90 1.55
C PHE A 155 2.62 3.68 2.33
N THR A 156 2.04 4.73 1.72
CA THR A 156 1.07 5.55 2.41
C THR A 156 -0.12 4.74 2.92
N PRO A 157 -0.47 4.85 4.21
CA PRO A 157 -1.67 4.22 4.75
C PRO A 157 -2.96 4.95 4.37
N ILE A 158 -2.84 6.10 3.72
CA ILE A 158 -3.97 6.92 3.30
C ILE A 158 -4.45 6.51 1.92
N LYS A 159 -5.70 6.08 1.82
CA LYS A 159 -6.34 5.72 0.56
C LYS A 159 -6.88 6.93 -0.18
N ASN A 160 -7.50 7.85 0.55
CA ASN A 160 -8.13 9.02 -0.04
C ASN A 160 -8.17 10.17 0.97
N VAL A 161 -7.95 11.37 0.46
CA VAL A 161 -8.09 12.61 1.21
C VAL A 161 -8.89 13.59 0.36
N LYS A 162 -10.02 14.03 0.90
CA LYS A 162 -10.85 15.08 0.32
C LYS A 162 -10.97 16.22 1.30
N TYR A 163 -11.04 17.43 0.79
CA TYR A 163 -11.42 18.57 1.61
C TYR A 163 -12.27 19.54 0.80
N ASN A 164 -13.12 20.26 1.51
CA ASN A 164 -13.85 21.40 0.98
C ASN A 164 -13.86 22.54 1.99
N ILE A 165 -14.12 23.71 1.49
CA ILE A 165 -14.16 24.95 2.27
C ILE A 165 -15.58 25.48 2.24
N GLU A 166 -16.14 25.73 3.42
CA GLU A 166 -17.48 26.29 3.59
C GLU A 166 -17.38 27.64 4.29
N ASN A 167 -18.34 28.51 4.00
CA ASN A 167 -18.46 29.76 4.75
C ASN A 167 -18.88 29.47 6.20
N TYR A 168 -18.28 30.20 7.13
CA TYR A 168 -18.58 30.06 8.55
C TYR A 168 -18.84 31.42 9.18
N ARG A 169 -19.95 31.51 9.90
CA ARG A 169 -20.35 32.75 10.56
C ARG A 169 -19.92 32.74 12.02
N VAL A 170 -19.25 33.81 12.44
CA VAL A 170 -18.94 34.10 13.85
C VAL A 170 -19.58 35.43 14.20
N GLU A 171 -20.64 35.40 15.01
CA GLU A 171 -21.45 36.57 15.36
C GLU A 171 -22.02 37.29 14.12
N GLN A 172 -21.59 38.52 13.88
CA GLN A 172 -22.03 39.30 12.69
C GLN A 172 -21.08 39.19 11.50
N LYS A 173 -19.91 38.55 11.68
CA LYS A 173 -18.94 38.32 10.59
C LYS A 173 -19.28 37.05 9.87
N THR A 174 -19.42 37.12 8.54
CA THR A 174 -19.82 36.02 7.67
C THR A 174 -18.70 35.53 6.77
N ASP A 175 -17.52 36.13 6.86
CA ASP A 175 -16.37 35.91 5.98
C ASP A 175 -15.36 34.89 6.50
N TYR A 176 -15.62 34.25 7.65
CA TYR A 176 -14.81 33.15 8.13
C TYR A 176 -15.04 31.88 7.31
N GLU A 177 -14.05 30.97 7.36
CA GLU A 177 -14.08 29.70 6.66
C GLU A 177 -14.15 28.53 7.64
N LYS A 178 -14.75 27.45 7.18
CA LYS A 178 -14.73 26.13 7.79
C LYS A 178 -14.10 25.15 6.81
N LEU A 179 -13.00 24.53 7.19
CA LEU A 179 -12.34 23.49 6.42
C LEU A 179 -12.89 22.13 6.86
N VAL A 180 -13.45 21.38 5.94
CA VAL A 180 -13.95 20.03 6.17
C VAL A 180 -13.03 19.04 5.49
N PHE A 181 -12.43 18.15 6.28
CA PHE A 181 -11.52 17.10 5.81
C PHE A 181 -12.16 15.73 5.94
N GLU A 182 -12.10 14.95 4.88
CA GLU A 182 -12.46 13.54 4.90
C GLU A 182 -11.24 12.70 4.56
N ILE A 183 -10.88 11.77 5.45
CA ILE A 183 -9.72 10.91 5.34
C ILE A 183 -10.18 9.46 5.35
N GLU A 184 -9.74 8.71 4.35
CA GLU A 184 -9.91 7.25 4.31
C GLU A 184 -8.55 6.57 4.41
N THR A 185 -8.41 5.66 5.38
CA THR A 185 -7.20 4.87 5.57
C THR A 185 -7.41 3.42 5.13
N ASP A 186 -6.32 2.68 4.98
CA ASP A 186 -6.35 1.24 4.68
C ASP A 186 -6.65 0.36 5.91
N GLY A 187 -6.80 0.98 7.09
CA GLY A 187 -7.02 0.29 8.36
C GLY A 187 -5.75 0.03 9.18
N SER A 188 -4.56 0.31 8.64
CA SER A 188 -3.30 0.17 9.38
C SER A 188 -3.13 1.25 10.44
N ILE A 189 -3.72 2.41 10.21
CA ILE A 189 -3.81 3.52 11.18
C ILE A 189 -5.24 4.06 11.22
N HIS A 190 -5.58 4.74 12.29
CA HIS A 190 -6.82 5.50 12.40
C HIS A 190 -6.67 6.86 11.70
N PRO A 191 -7.75 7.39 11.12
CA PRO A 191 -7.76 8.73 10.56
C PRO A 191 -7.42 9.81 11.56
#